data_73efe8c1845ba36e328149dcc74150cf
#
_entry.id   73efe8c1845ba36e328149dcc74150cf
#
_cell.length_a   1.000
_cell.length_b   1.000
_cell.length_c   1.000
_cell.angle_alpha   90.00
_cell.angle_beta   90.00
_cell.angle_gamma   90.00
#
_symmetry.space_group_name_H-M   'P 1'
#
loop_
_entity.id
_entity.type
_entity.pdbx_description
1 polymer ?
#
loop_
_entity_poly.entity_id
_entity_poly.type
_entity_poly.pdbx_seq_one_letter_code
_entity_poly.pdbx_strand_id
1 'polypeptide(L)'
;MNAPLAKWHRLLITGAAGEIGSVIRPALADTAEALRLLDQRPITNPAGAEALVGDITDAGFLDHAMAGVDCVFHLAGIPRETGGSPDEILHTNVIGTHGVFAAARKHGVRRFIFASSNHVIGFYPAEADVGPDVPSRPSGFYGASKAYGEALGRLHADKFGMEVACLRIGAFRAEPGNARELGAWISHGDMAELAKAVVQAPRFHFLVLYGVSANSRAKWGGDAAARAHIGYVPRDNAENWAATLAGKTATPGSPAALFHGGSVCEIGFTGNPGWIA
;
A
#
# COMPACT_ATOMS: atom_id res chain seq x y z
N MET A 1 -4.20 -25.93 -18.26
CA MET A 1 -2.96 -25.19 -17.94
C MET A 1 -3.09 -23.83 -18.59
N ASN A 2 -3.28 -22.74 -17.79
CA ASN A 2 -3.31 -21.39 -18.34
C ASN A 2 -1.91 -21.05 -18.87
N ALA A 3 -1.84 -20.47 -20.08
CA ALA A 3 -0.58 -19.95 -20.60
C ALA A 3 0.06 -19.00 -19.58
N PRO A 4 1.40 -19.00 -19.42
CA PRO A 4 2.06 -18.05 -18.55
C PRO A 4 1.65 -16.64 -18.98
N LEU A 5 1.24 -15.81 -17.99
CA LEU A 5 0.91 -14.41 -18.26
C LEU A 5 2.13 -13.74 -18.90
N ALA A 6 1.91 -13.00 -19.98
CA ALA A 6 2.99 -12.29 -20.66
C ALA A 6 3.67 -11.35 -19.67
N LYS A 7 5.01 -11.38 -19.65
CA LYS A 7 5.81 -10.45 -18.82
C LYS A 7 5.54 -9.01 -19.24
N TRP A 8 5.61 -8.11 -18.27
CA TRP A 8 5.67 -6.68 -18.57
C TRP A 8 6.97 -6.35 -19.30
N HIS A 9 6.94 -5.43 -20.23
CA HIS A 9 8.18 -4.98 -20.85
C HIS A 9 9.08 -4.29 -19.82
N ARG A 10 8.53 -3.31 -19.07
CA ARG A 10 9.26 -2.66 -17.97
C ARG A 10 8.36 -2.35 -16.79
N LEU A 11 8.74 -2.87 -15.62
CA LEU A 11 8.09 -2.57 -14.33
C LEU A 11 8.94 -1.54 -13.57
N LEU A 12 8.34 -0.39 -13.26
CA LEU A 12 8.92 0.61 -12.37
C LEU A 12 8.45 0.38 -10.93
N ILE A 13 9.39 0.31 -9.99
CA ILE A 13 9.11 0.29 -8.54
C ILE A 13 9.64 1.59 -7.95
N THR A 14 8.78 2.48 -7.48
CA THR A 14 9.18 3.67 -6.73
C THR A 14 9.21 3.39 -5.24
N GLY A 15 10.09 4.06 -4.48
CA GLY A 15 10.31 3.74 -3.06
C GLY A 15 11.06 2.40 -2.88
N ALA A 16 11.86 2.03 -3.88
CA ALA A 16 12.49 0.72 -3.99
C ALA A 16 13.55 0.43 -2.92
N ALA A 17 14.12 1.44 -2.26
CA ALA A 17 15.04 1.29 -1.13
C ALA A 17 14.31 1.23 0.23
N GLY A 18 12.97 1.32 0.25
CA GLY A 18 12.14 1.19 1.45
C GLY A 18 11.99 -0.25 1.94
N GLU A 19 11.36 -0.42 3.10
CA GLU A 19 11.13 -1.72 3.73
C GLU A 19 10.36 -2.67 2.79
N ILE A 20 9.20 -2.25 2.28
CA ILE A 20 8.40 -3.06 1.35
C ILE A 20 9.16 -3.26 0.03
N GLY A 21 9.76 -2.18 -0.52
CA GLY A 21 10.52 -2.24 -1.76
C GLY A 21 11.62 -3.31 -1.73
N SER A 22 12.37 -3.39 -0.63
CA SER A 22 13.45 -4.37 -0.47
C SER A 22 12.95 -5.83 -0.49
N VAL A 23 11.73 -6.07 -0.01
CA VAL A 23 11.11 -7.41 0.04
C VAL A 23 10.50 -7.79 -1.31
N ILE A 24 9.80 -6.85 -1.99
CA ILE A 24 9.08 -7.21 -3.22
C ILE A 24 9.97 -7.23 -4.48
N ARG A 25 11.09 -6.48 -4.50
CA ARG A 25 12.01 -6.47 -5.66
C ARG A 25 12.42 -7.88 -6.14
N PRO A 26 12.92 -8.77 -5.26
CA PRO A 26 13.29 -10.14 -5.67
C PRO A 26 12.08 -10.93 -6.18
N ALA A 27 10.92 -10.79 -5.54
CA ALA A 27 9.71 -11.51 -5.92
C ALA A 27 9.15 -11.06 -7.29
N LEU A 28 9.44 -9.84 -7.71
CA LEU A 28 8.99 -9.26 -8.97
C LEU A 28 10.00 -9.39 -10.12
N ALA A 29 11.21 -9.92 -9.88
CA ALA A 29 12.28 -9.99 -10.87
C ALA A 29 11.86 -10.70 -12.17
N ASP A 30 11.08 -11.77 -12.06
CA ASP A 30 10.63 -12.56 -13.20
C ASP A 30 9.31 -12.09 -13.83
N THR A 31 8.69 -11.04 -13.30
CA THR A 31 7.39 -10.54 -13.78
C THR A 31 7.50 -9.56 -14.95
N ALA A 32 8.70 -9.06 -15.21
CA ALA A 32 9.00 -8.13 -16.29
C ALA A 32 10.28 -8.53 -17.03
N GLU A 33 10.46 -8.04 -18.26
CA GLU A 33 11.72 -8.17 -19.01
C GLU A 33 12.81 -7.28 -18.39
N ALA A 34 12.41 -6.10 -17.87
CA ALA A 34 13.29 -5.18 -17.18
C ALA A 34 12.62 -4.60 -15.93
N LEU A 35 13.39 -4.52 -14.84
CA LEU A 35 13.00 -3.75 -13.66
C LEU A 35 13.71 -2.40 -13.69
N ARG A 36 12.97 -1.34 -13.37
CA ARG A 36 13.50 -0.03 -13.02
C ARG A 36 13.13 0.28 -11.58
N LEU A 37 14.12 0.65 -10.79
CA LEU A 37 14.00 0.94 -9.37
C LEU A 37 14.25 2.41 -9.14
N LEU A 38 13.36 3.09 -8.41
CA LEU A 38 13.46 4.51 -8.11
C LEU A 38 13.35 4.73 -6.60
N ASP A 39 14.26 5.50 -6.03
CA ASP A 39 14.19 5.99 -4.65
C ASP A 39 14.96 7.31 -4.54
N GLN A 40 14.68 8.12 -3.53
CA GLN A 40 15.54 9.27 -3.21
C GLN A 40 16.86 8.87 -2.56
N ARG A 41 17.00 7.66 -2.08
CA ARG A 41 18.22 7.07 -1.52
C ARG A 41 18.85 6.09 -2.50
N PRO A 42 20.17 5.92 -2.47
CA PRO A 42 20.85 4.87 -3.23
C PRO A 42 20.26 3.48 -2.96
N ILE A 43 20.08 2.72 -4.02
CA ILE A 43 19.51 1.37 -3.96
C ILE A 43 20.66 0.36 -3.91
N THR A 44 20.81 -0.33 -2.80
CA THR A 44 21.80 -1.38 -2.65
C THR A 44 21.34 -2.68 -3.34
N ASN A 45 22.27 -3.39 -3.99
CA ASN A 45 22.02 -4.68 -4.66
C ASN A 45 20.81 -4.65 -5.61
N PRO A 46 20.85 -3.87 -6.71
CA PRO A 46 19.72 -3.79 -7.65
C PRO A 46 19.52 -5.07 -8.48
N ALA A 47 20.38 -6.08 -8.33
CA ALA A 47 20.26 -7.41 -8.96
C ALA A 47 20.04 -7.33 -10.50
N GLY A 48 20.79 -6.45 -11.18
CA GLY A 48 20.68 -6.23 -12.63
C GLY A 48 19.56 -5.28 -13.06
N ALA A 49 18.74 -4.78 -12.14
CA ALA A 49 17.75 -3.74 -12.43
C ALA A 49 18.42 -2.36 -12.64
N GLU A 50 17.80 -1.53 -13.47
CA GLU A 50 18.19 -0.12 -13.61
C GLU A 50 17.80 0.65 -12.34
N ALA A 51 18.77 1.26 -11.66
CA ALA A 51 18.54 2.02 -10.43
C ALA A 51 18.68 3.52 -10.68
N LEU A 52 17.62 4.27 -10.35
CA LEU A 52 17.55 5.72 -10.45
C LEU A 52 17.44 6.35 -9.06
N VAL A 53 18.23 7.38 -8.81
CA VAL A 53 18.14 8.16 -7.56
C VAL A 53 17.55 9.53 -7.88
N GLY A 54 16.40 9.84 -7.26
CA GLY A 54 15.73 11.12 -7.49
C GLY A 54 14.43 11.24 -6.72
N ASP A 55 13.80 12.41 -6.86
CA ASP A 55 12.59 12.77 -6.12
C ASP A 55 11.34 12.65 -7.00
N ILE A 56 10.27 12.06 -6.43
CA ILE A 56 8.97 11.93 -7.12
C ILE A 56 8.23 13.27 -7.27
N THR A 57 8.71 14.34 -6.64
CA THR A 57 8.17 15.70 -6.82
C THR A 57 8.81 16.43 -7.98
N ASP A 58 9.90 15.91 -8.56
CA ASP A 58 10.54 16.45 -9.76
C ASP A 58 9.89 15.89 -11.03
N ALA A 59 9.15 16.74 -11.73
CA ALA A 59 8.42 16.35 -12.94
C ALA A 59 9.37 15.97 -14.10
N GLY A 60 10.53 16.61 -14.22
CA GLY A 60 11.53 16.29 -15.26
C GLY A 60 12.17 14.92 -15.00
N PHE A 61 12.49 14.65 -13.73
CA PHE A 61 13.00 13.35 -13.32
C PHE A 61 11.97 12.24 -13.53
N LEU A 62 10.70 12.47 -13.17
CA LEU A 62 9.62 11.51 -13.40
C LEU A 62 9.40 11.21 -14.88
N ASP A 63 9.50 12.20 -15.74
CA ASP A 63 9.38 12.02 -17.19
C ASP A 63 10.47 11.07 -17.72
N HIS A 64 11.71 11.28 -17.30
CA HIS A 64 12.82 10.37 -17.61
C HIS A 64 12.59 8.96 -17.02
N ALA A 65 12.22 8.88 -15.74
CA ALA A 65 12.03 7.61 -15.04
C ALA A 65 10.87 6.78 -15.61
N MET A 66 9.86 7.41 -16.22
CA MET A 66 8.68 6.73 -16.76
C MET A 66 8.86 6.25 -18.21
N ALA A 67 9.95 6.63 -18.89
CA ALA A 67 10.17 6.28 -20.30
C ALA A 67 10.20 4.75 -20.51
N GLY A 68 9.29 4.25 -21.37
CA GLY A 68 9.14 2.82 -21.71
C GLY A 68 8.58 1.94 -20.60
N VAL A 69 8.03 2.52 -19.53
CA VAL A 69 7.36 1.79 -18.44
C VAL A 69 5.93 1.46 -18.85
N ASP A 70 5.49 0.23 -18.62
CA ASP A 70 4.12 -0.21 -18.87
C ASP A 70 3.40 -0.72 -17.61
N CYS A 71 4.14 -0.93 -16.50
CA CYS A 71 3.60 -1.24 -15.19
C CYS A 71 4.33 -0.44 -14.10
N VAL A 72 3.60 0.13 -13.13
CA VAL A 72 4.16 0.86 -11.98
C VAL A 72 3.72 0.21 -10.68
N PHE A 73 4.67 0.01 -9.76
CA PHE A 73 4.39 -0.29 -8.36
C PHE A 73 4.86 0.91 -7.51
N HIS A 74 3.92 1.73 -7.06
CA HIS A 74 4.21 2.99 -6.39
C HIS A 74 4.19 2.83 -4.87
N LEU A 75 5.40 2.77 -4.27
CA LEU A 75 5.62 2.72 -2.82
C LEU A 75 6.19 4.02 -2.26
N ALA A 76 6.76 4.88 -3.12
CA ALA A 76 7.41 6.11 -2.67
C ALA A 76 6.45 7.01 -1.89
N GLY A 77 6.94 7.58 -0.81
CA GLY A 77 6.19 8.48 0.06
C GLY A 77 6.67 8.38 1.50
N ILE A 78 6.24 9.30 2.34
CA ILE A 78 6.41 9.23 3.79
C ILE A 78 5.50 8.11 4.31
N PRO A 79 6.04 7.06 4.97
CA PRO A 79 5.33 5.79 5.16
C PRO A 79 4.43 5.73 6.41
N ARG A 80 4.37 6.80 7.22
CA ARG A 80 3.64 6.82 8.50
C ARG A 80 3.38 8.24 8.97
N GLU A 81 2.41 8.41 9.88
CA GLU A 81 2.02 9.70 10.46
C GLU A 81 3.19 10.44 11.14
N THR A 82 4.08 9.70 11.80
CA THR A 82 5.25 10.25 12.51
C THR A 82 6.51 10.35 11.64
N GLY A 83 6.39 10.15 10.34
CA GLY A 83 7.53 10.16 9.41
C GLY A 83 7.90 11.53 8.88
N GLY A 84 7.06 12.54 9.15
CA GLY A 84 7.26 13.93 8.75
C GLY A 84 6.16 14.84 9.32
N SER A 85 6.27 16.13 9.09
CA SER A 85 5.22 17.10 9.36
C SER A 85 4.03 16.91 8.40
N PRO A 86 2.83 17.46 8.71
CA PRO A 86 1.70 17.47 7.78
C PRO A 86 2.04 18.04 6.39
N ASP A 87 2.84 19.11 6.35
CA ASP A 87 3.24 19.76 5.09
C ASP A 87 4.18 18.88 4.27
N GLU A 88 5.13 18.18 4.90
CA GLU A 88 6.01 17.22 4.22
C GLU A 88 5.22 16.02 3.69
N ILE A 89 4.24 15.51 4.48
CA ILE A 89 3.33 14.46 4.04
C ILE A 89 2.49 14.93 2.85
N LEU A 90 1.93 16.14 2.89
CA LEU A 90 1.19 16.74 1.79
C LEU A 90 2.07 16.85 0.53
N HIS A 91 3.26 17.42 0.67
CA HIS A 91 4.16 17.61 -0.46
C HIS A 91 4.58 16.28 -1.10
N THR A 92 5.09 15.35 -0.30
CA THR A 92 5.61 14.08 -0.83
C THR A 92 4.49 13.14 -1.27
N ASN A 93 3.49 12.90 -0.40
CA ASN A 93 2.49 11.85 -0.66
C ASN A 93 1.36 12.31 -1.59
N VAL A 94 1.00 13.60 -1.58
CA VAL A 94 -0.08 14.11 -2.44
C VAL A 94 0.49 14.65 -3.75
N ILE A 95 1.39 15.63 -3.69
CA ILE A 95 1.97 16.24 -4.90
C ILE A 95 2.86 15.23 -5.65
N GLY A 96 3.72 14.50 -4.93
CA GLY A 96 4.56 13.45 -5.54
C GLY A 96 3.73 12.35 -6.19
N THR A 97 2.72 11.80 -5.49
CA THR A 97 1.82 10.78 -6.07
C THR A 97 1.06 11.31 -7.29
N HIS A 98 0.58 12.57 -7.24
CA HIS A 98 -0.02 13.21 -8.41
C HIS A 98 0.95 13.24 -9.60
N GLY A 99 2.20 13.63 -9.37
CA GLY A 99 3.26 13.66 -10.39
C GLY A 99 3.50 12.28 -11.01
N VAL A 100 3.58 11.23 -10.18
CA VAL A 100 3.79 9.85 -10.66
C VAL A 100 2.62 9.37 -11.52
N PHE A 101 1.35 9.60 -11.12
CA PHE A 101 0.18 9.28 -11.95
C PHE A 101 0.14 10.07 -13.26
N ALA A 102 0.49 11.37 -13.22
CA ALA A 102 0.52 12.23 -14.41
C ALA A 102 1.58 11.74 -15.41
N ALA A 103 2.79 11.41 -14.94
CA ALA A 103 3.84 10.84 -15.76
C ALA A 103 3.46 9.46 -16.31
N ALA A 104 2.87 8.60 -15.48
CA ALA A 104 2.40 7.28 -15.89
C ALA A 104 1.37 7.38 -17.03
N ARG A 105 0.40 8.30 -16.92
CA ARG A 105 -0.57 8.57 -17.99
C ARG A 105 0.10 9.11 -19.26
N LYS A 106 1.02 10.07 -19.13
CA LYS A 106 1.75 10.65 -20.28
C LYS A 106 2.49 9.60 -21.08
N HIS A 107 3.10 8.61 -20.40
CA HIS A 107 3.89 7.53 -21.01
C HIS A 107 3.07 6.27 -21.34
N GLY A 108 1.75 6.27 -21.17
CA GLY A 108 0.88 5.17 -21.56
C GLY A 108 1.00 3.93 -20.65
N VAL A 109 1.36 4.13 -19.38
CA VAL A 109 1.40 3.04 -18.40
C VAL A 109 0.03 2.37 -18.33
N ARG A 110 0.01 1.07 -18.48
CA ARG A 110 -1.22 0.28 -18.54
C ARG A 110 -1.71 -0.13 -17.16
N ARG A 111 -0.78 -0.50 -16.24
CA ARG A 111 -1.12 -0.93 -14.87
C ARG A 111 -0.39 -0.10 -13.82
N PHE A 112 -1.13 0.33 -12.80
CA PHE A 112 -0.60 1.10 -11.69
C PHE A 112 -1.04 0.46 -10.36
N ILE A 113 -0.08 0.00 -9.57
CA ILE A 113 -0.33 -0.53 -8.23
C ILE A 113 0.08 0.56 -7.23
N PHE A 114 -0.88 1.02 -6.44
CA PHE A 114 -0.69 2.05 -5.43
C PHE A 114 -0.61 1.45 -4.04
N ALA A 115 0.48 1.69 -3.32
CA ALA A 115 0.59 1.38 -1.91
C ALA A 115 -0.27 2.35 -1.09
N SER A 116 -1.53 1.97 -0.89
CA SER A 116 -2.44 2.59 0.05
C SER A 116 -2.19 2.07 1.47
N SER A 117 -3.05 2.36 2.42
CA SER A 117 -2.90 2.00 3.81
C SER A 117 -4.24 1.70 4.47
N ASN A 118 -4.26 0.81 5.47
CA ASN A 118 -5.37 0.65 6.38
C ASN A 118 -5.72 1.94 7.15
N HIS A 119 -4.81 2.92 7.22
CA HIS A 119 -5.06 4.24 7.80
C HIS A 119 -6.05 5.10 7.00
N VAL A 120 -6.41 4.72 5.78
CA VAL A 120 -7.52 5.33 5.01
C VAL A 120 -8.88 5.15 5.73
N ILE A 121 -9.04 4.06 6.49
CA ILE A 121 -10.28 3.72 7.21
C ILE A 121 -10.07 3.71 8.73
N GLY A 122 -9.04 4.43 9.23
CA GLY A 122 -8.56 4.30 10.59
C GLY A 122 -9.54 4.71 11.69
N PHE A 123 -10.47 5.66 11.45
CA PHE A 123 -11.51 6.05 12.42
C PHE A 123 -12.81 5.23 12.34
N TYR A 124 -12.82 4.08 11.66
CA TYR A 124 -13.88 3.10 11.89
C TYR A 124 -13.69 2.40 13.22
N PRO A 125 -14.79 2.02 13.94
CA PRO A 125 -14.69 1.28 15.19
C PRO A 125 -13.87 0.00 15.04
N ALA A 126 -13.00 -0.29 16.01
CA ALA A 126 -12.08 -1.43 15.95
C ALA A 126 -12.78 -2.78 15.83
N GLU A 127 -14.03 -2.88 16.33
CA GLU A 127 -14.84 -4.11 16.26
C GLU A 127 -15.67 -4.24 14.97
N ALA A 128 -15.74 -3.18 14.16
CA ALA A 128 -16.50 -3.22 12.92
C ALA A 128 -15.76 -3.98 11.83
N ASP A 129 -16.47 -4.83 11.11
CA ASP A 129 -15.97 -5.40 9.86
C ASP A 129 -16.06 -4.34 8.75
N VAL A 130 -14.92 -3.99 8.17
CA VAL A 130 -14.81 -2.88 7.21
C VAL A 130 -14.44 -3.42 5.83
N GLY A 131 -15.35 -3.23 4.87
CA GLY A 131 -15.12 -3.59 3.46
C GLY A 131 -14.30 -2.53 2.69
N PRO A 132 -13.91 -2.83 1.45
CA PRO A 132 -13.14 -1.89 0.63
C PRO A 132 -13.97 -0.68 0.15
N ASP A 133 -15.28 -0.81 0.04
CA ASP A 133 -16.19 0.18 -0.59
C ASP A 133 -16.73 1.22 0.40
N VAL A 134 -16.29 1.21 1.65
CA VAL A 134 -16.73 2.19 2.65
C VAL A 134 -16.10 3.56 2.40
N PRO A 135 -16.75 4.67 2.77
CA PRO A 135 -16.16 6.00 2.75
C PRO A 135 -14.83 6.06 3.52
N SER A 136 -13.88 6.84 3.06
CA SER A 136 -12.64 7.05 3.80
C SER A 136 -12.91 7.77 5.13
N ARG A 137 -12.29 7.27 6.22
CA ARG A 137 -12.25 7.88 7.57
C ARG A 137 -10.82 7.80 8.09
N PRO A 138 -9.91 8.65 7.54
CA PRO A 138 -8.48 8.52 7.76
C PRO A 138 -8.10 8.84 9.21
N SER A 139 -7.14 8.10 9.77
CA SER A 139 -6.67 8.28 11.15
C SER A 139 -5.68 9.43 11.34
N GLY A 140 -5.24 10.09 10.29
CA GLY A 140 -4.30 11.20 10.33
C GLY A 140 -3.99 11.74 8.94
N PHE A 141 -3.03 12.67 8.83
CA PHE A 141 -2.61 13.27 7.55
C PHE A 141 -2.04 12.24 6.57
N TYR A 142 -1.28 11.26 7.10
CA TYR A 142 -0.80 10.14 6.29
C TYR A 142 -1.96 9.34 5.70
N GLY A 143 -2.95 8.97 6.50
CA GLY A 143 -4.15 8.27 6.04
C GLY A 143 -4.94 9.09 5.00
N ALA A 144 -5.08 10.41 5.21
CA ALA A 144 -5.73 11.33 4.28
C ALA A 144 -4.98 11.41 2.95
N SER A 145 -3.64 11.44 2.97
CA SER A 145 -2.82 11.41 1.75
C SER A 145 -3.00 10.12 0.94
N LYS A 146 -3.20 8.98 1.62
CA LYS A 146 -3.47 7.70 0.95
C LYS A 146 -4.89 7.65 0.39
N ALA A 147 -5.88 8.22 1.07
CA ALA A 147 -7.24 8.38 0.53
C ALA A 147 -7.27 9.25 -0.75
N TYR A 148 -6.48 10.32 -0.80
CA TYR A 148 -6.27 11.09 -2.03
C TYR A 148 -5.72 10.21 -3.17
N GLY A 149 -4.71 9.39 -2.89
CA GLY A 149 -4.13 8.49 -3.89
C GLY A 149 -5.13 7.45 -4.42
N GLU A 150 -6.01 6.90 -3.56
CA GLU A 150 -7.11 6.01 -4.00
C GLU A 150 -8.11 6.75 -4.91
N ALA A 151 -8.52 7.97 -4.56
CA ALA A 151 -9.41 8.78 -5.37
C ALA A 151 -8.79 9.16 -6.72
N LEU A 152 -7.50 9.52 -6.72
CA LEU A 152 -6.73 9.80 -7.94
C LEU A 152 -6.60 8.56 -8.83
N GLY A 153 -6.33 7.40 -8.23
CA GLY A 153 -6.27 6.12 -8.92
C GLY A 153 -7.61 5.76 -9.57
N ARG A 154 -8.73 5.97 -8.87
CA ARG A 154 -10.07 5.77 -9.41
C ARG A 154 -10.34 6.69 -10.61
N LEU A 155 -9.97 7.97 -10.51
CA LEU A 155 -10.04 8.91 -11.63
C LEU A 155 -9.27 8.41 -12.87
N HIS A 156 -8.04 7.88 -12.65
CA HIS A 156 -7.22 7.39 -13.76
C HIS A 156 -7.79 6.11 -14.39
N ALA A 157 -8.40 5.25 -13.60
CA ALA A 157 -9.10 4.08 -14.10
C ALA A 157 -10.33 4.48 -14.92
N ASP A 158 -11.24 5.28 -14.35
CA ASP A 158 -12.52 5.63 -14.97
C ASP A 158 -12.34 6.52 -16.21
N LYS A 159 -11.44 7.51 -16.14
CA LYS A 159 -11.33 8.52 -17.19
C LYS A 159 -10.30 8.18 -18.27
N PHE A 160 -9.26 7.45 -17.91
CA PHE A 160 -8.13 7.21 -18.80
C PHE A 160 -7.89 5.71 -19.10
N GLY A 161 -8.70 4.80 -18.53
CA GLY A 161 -8.63 3.36 -18.80
C GLY A 161 -7.39 2.66 -18.25
N MET A 162 -6.69 3.27 -17.28
CA MET A 162 -5.56 2.66 -16.59
C MET A 162 -6.06 1.57 -15.64
N GLU A 163 -5.43 0.41 -15.61
CA GLU A 163 -5.71 -0.62 -14.59
C GLU A 163 -5.10 -0.18 -13.27
N VAL A 164 -5.92 0.12 -12.24
CA VAL A 164 -5.39 0.61 -10.96
C VAL A 164 -5.78 -0.32 -9.81
N ALA A 165 -4.80 -0.77 -9.03
CA ALA A 165 -5.01 -1.50 -7.78
C ALA A 165 -4.46 -0.71 -6.60
N CYS A 166 -5.32 -0.44 -5.60
CA CYS A 166 -4.95 0.20 -4.34
C CYS A 166 -4.83 -0.86 -3.25
N LEU A 167 -3.64 -1.01 -2.68
CA LEU A 167 -3.38 -1.97 -1.62
C LEU A 167 -3.42 -1.26 -0.27
N ARG A 168 -4.49 -1.45 0.51
CA ARG A 168 -4.59 -0.96 1.89
C ARG A 168 -3.73 -1.82 2.80
N ILE A 169 -2.42 -1.54 2.80
CA ILE A 169 -1.43 -2.33 3.52
C ILE A 169 -1.60 -2.11 5.02
N GLY A 170 -1.61 -3.21 5.77
CA GLY A 170 -1.62 -3.23 7.23
C GLY A 170 -0.23 -3.01 7.84
N ALA A 171 0.02 -3.60 9.00
CA ALA A 171 1.31 -3.50 9.67
C ALA A 171 2.34 -4.43 9.01
N PHE A 172 3.10 -3.90 8.05
CA PHE A 172 4.15 -4.63 7.37
C PHE A 172 5.41 -4.69 8.24
N ARG A 173 5.73 -5.88 8.71
CA ARG A 173 6.95 -6.18 9.49
C ARG A 173 7.19 -7.69 9.62
N ALA A 174 8.39 -8.09 10.07
CA ALA A 174 8.75 -9.49 10.24
C ALA A 174 7.81 -10.21 11.22
N GLU A 175 7.49 -9.58 12.37
CA GLU A 175 6.60 -10.09 13.40
C GLU A 175 5.67 -8.98 13.90
N PRO A 176 4.42 -9.29 14.31
CA PRO A 176 3.52 -8.29 14.86
C PRO A 176 4.06 -7.72 16.18
N GLY A 177 3.87 -6.40 16.40
CA GLY A 177 4.46 -5.69 17.53
C GLY A 177 3.54 -5.46 18.72
N ASN A 178 2.22 -5.57 18.54
CA ASN A 178 1.19 -5.31 19.56
C ASN A 178 -0.11 -6.07 19.26
N ALA A 179 -1.05 -6.06 20.20
CA ALA A 179 -2.31 -6.82 20.10
C ALA A 179 -3.20 -6.41 18.91
N ARG A 180 -3.20 -5.12 18.51
CA ARG A 180 -3.92 -4.65 17.31
C ARG A 180 -3.40 -5.33 16.05
N GLU A 181 -2.10 -5.54 15.98
CA GLU A 181 -1.48 -6.15 14.82
C GLU A 181 -1.79 -7.64 14.66
N LEU A 182 -2.39 -8.30 15.66
CA LEU A 182 -2.95 -9.64 15.51
C LEU A 182 -4.04 -9.70 14.43
N GLY A 183 -4.69 -8.58 14.12
CA GLY A 183 -5.63 -8.47 13.00
C GLY A 183 -5.04 -7.73 11.79
N ALA A 184 -4.10 -6.82 12.02
CA ALA A 184 -3.62 -5.85 11.03
C ALA A 184 -2.30 -6.22 10.33
N TRP A 185 -1.60 -7.25 10.79
CA TRP A 185 -0.28 -7.62 10.32
C TRP A 185 -0.30 -8.21 8.90
N ILE A 186 0.75 -7.88 8.15
CA ILE A 186 1.11 -8.59 6.93
C ILE A 186 2.59 -9.00 7.01
N SER A 187 2.87 -10.28 6.79
CA SER A 187 4.23 -10.81 6.74
C SER A 187 4.99 -10.35 5.50
N HIS A 188 6.30 -10.48 5.53
CA HIS A 188 7.15 -10.27 4.36
C HIS A 188 6.79 -11.24 3.23
N GLY A 189 6.49 -12.51 3.57
CA GLY A 189 6.11 -13.55 2.60
C GLY A 189 4.79 -13.21 1.91
N ASP A 190 3.74 -12.92 2.68
CA ASP A 190 2.44 -12.58 2.12
C ASP A 190 2.46 -11.26 1.32
N MET A 191 3.31 -10.28 1.73
CA MET A 191 3.47 -9.05 0.95
C MET A 191 4.13 -9.30 -0.40
N ALA A 192 5.14 -10.17 -0.45
CA ALA A 192 5.80 -10.56 -1.69
C ALA A 192 4.83 -11.30 -2.64
N GLU A 193 4.04 -12.23 -2.11
CA GLU A 193 3.02 -12.96 -2.88
C GLU A 193 1.88 -12.03 -3.36
N LEU A 194 1.41 -11.11 -2.53
CA LEU A 194 0.41 -10.10 -2.92
C LEU A 194 0.93 -9.21 -4.05
N ALA A 195 2.17 -8.73 -3.92
CA ALA A 195 2.79 -7.90 -4.96
C ALA A 195 2.90 -8.65 -6.29
N LYS A 196 3.34 -9.91 -6.26
CA LYS A 196 3.43 -10.76 -7.44
C LYS A 196 2.05 -11.02 -8.06
N ALA A 197 1.07 -11.38 -7.24
CA ALA A 197 -0.30 -11.67 -7.67
C ALA A 197 -0.94 -10.47 -8.37
N VAL A 198 -0.83 -9.26 -7.81
CA VAL A 198 -1.45 -8.06 -8.40
C VAL A 198 -0.73 -7.60 -9.68
N VAL A 199 0.60 -7.75 -9.75
CA VAL A 199 1.38 -7.44 -10.96
C VAL A 199 1.02 -8.41 -12.10
N GLN A 200 0.85 -9.68 -11.81
CA GLN A 200 0.53 -10.72 -12.79
C GLN A 200 -0.97 -10.98 -12.99
N ALA A 201 -1.83 -10.24 -12.31
CA ALA A 201 -3.29 -10.42 -12.38
C ALA A 201 -3.81 -10.39 -13.83
N PRO A 202 -4.91 -11.09 -14.16
CA PRO A 202 -5.70 -10.81 -15.34
C PRO A 202 -6.10 -9.32 -15.41
N ARG A 203 -6.60 -8.86 -16.56
CA ARG A 203 -7.07 -7.47 -16.69
C ARG A 203 -8.16 -7.15 -15.68
N PHE A 204 -8.08 -5.96 -15.10
CA PHE A 204 -9.09 -5.40 -14.21
C PHE A 204 -9.25 -3.90 -14.50
N HIS A 205 -10.28 -3.29 -13.95
CA HIS A 205 -10.50 -1.85 -14.06
C HIS A 205 -9.93 -1.12 -12.85
N PHE A 206 -10.53 -1.33 -11.69
CA PHE A 206 -10.12 -0.72 -10.42
C PHE A 206 -10.33 -1.71 -9.28
N LEU A 207 -9.32 -1.89 -8.43
CA LEU A 207 -9.38 -2.80 -7.29
C LEU A 207 -8.91 -2.08 -6.01
N VAL A 208 -9.60 -2.33 -4.91
CA VAL A 208 -9.10 -2.05 -3.56
C VAL A 208 -8.98 -3.37 -2.80
N LEU A 209 -7.80 -3.65 -2.25
CA LEU A 209 -7.50 -4.88 -1.52
C LEU A 209 -6.88 -4.56 -0.18
N TYR A 210 -7.20 -5.35 0.83
CA TYR A 210 -6.48 -5.28 2.10
C TYR A 210 -5.20 -6.12 2.05
N GLY A 211 -4.05 -5.46 2.25
CA GLY A 211 -2.75 -6.10 2.41
C GLY A 211 -2.56 -6.56 3.85
N VAL A 212 -3.18 -7.68 4.21
CA VAL A 212 -3.05 -8.34 5.51
C VAL A 212 -2.88 -9.84 5.30
N SER A 213 -2.16 -10.49 6.23
CA SER A 213 -2.01 -11.95 6.27
C SER A 213 -3.33 -12.64 6.62
N ALA A 214 -3.38 -13.98 6.64
CA ALA A 214 -4.56 -14.77 6.99
C ALA A 214 -4.86 -14.71 8.50
N ASN A 215 -4.87 -13.50 9.06
CA ASN A 215 -5.02 -13.27 10.49
C ASN A 215 -6.43 -13.64 10.96
N SER A 216 -6.51 -14.50 11.97
CA SER A 216 -7.80 -14.94 12.56
C SER A 216 -8.59 -13.79 13.18
N ARG A 217 -7.93 -12.68 13.54
CA ARG A 217 -8.53 -11.48 14.16
C ARG A 217 -8.74 -10.33 13.19
N ALA A 218 -8.52 -10.54 11.89
CA ALA A 218 -8.73 -9.47 10.91
C ALA A 218 -10.21 -9.06 10.87
N LYS A 219 -10.46 -7.75 10.92
CA LYS A 219 -11.77 -7.10 10.78
C LYS A 219 -11.89 -6.35 9.43
N TRP A 220 -11.05 -6.71 8.49
CA TRP A 220 -11.00 -6.14 7.15
C TRP A 220 -11.31 -7.22 6.14
N GLY A 221 -12.52 -7.19 5.62
CA GLY A 221 -13.06 -8.19 4.71
C GLY A 221 -13.70 -7.55 3.49
N GLY A 222 -14.50 -8.36 2.76
CA GLY A 222 -15.25 -7.87 1.59
C GLY A 222 -14.44 -7.79 0.30
N ASP A 223 -13.14 -8.08 0.33
CA ASP A 223 -12.27 -8.08 -0.86
C ASP A 223 -12.01 -9.48 -1.45
N ALA A 224 -12.76 -10.50 -1.00
CA ALA A 224 -12.58 -11.88 -1.42
C ALA A 224 -12.67 -12.08 -2.96
N ALA A 225 -13.62 -11.40 -3.62
CA ALA A 225 -13.75 -11.46 -5.07
C ALA A 225 -12.52 -10.84 -5.78
N ALA A 226 -11.99 -9.73 -5.26
CA ALA A 226 -10.80 -9.10 -5.79
C ALA A 226 -9.55 -9.97 -5.57
N ARG A 227 -9.39 -10.60 -4.39
CA ARG A 227 -8.32 -11.57 -4.12
C ARG A 227 -8.40 -12.78 -5.04
N ALA A 228 -9.59 -13.34 -5.23
CA ALA A 228 -9.80 -14.47 -6.14
C ALA A 228 -9.46 -14.09 -7.59
N HIS A 229 -9.82 -12.89 -8.02
CA HIS A 229 -9.52 -12.40 -9.36
C HIS A 229 -8.01 -12.31 -9.63
N ILE A 230 -7.21 -11.83 -8.66
CA ILE A 230 -5.76 -11.75 -8.80
C ILE A 230 -5.03 -13.06 -8.44
N GLY A 231 -5.75 -14.06 -7.93
CA GLY A 231 -5.18 -15.34 -7.52
C GLY A 231 -4.36 -15.27 -6.23
N TYR A 232 -4.65 -14.30 -5.34
CA TYR A 232 -3.92 -14.12 -4.07
C TYR A 232 -4.59 -14.85 -2.92
N VAL A 233 -3.81 -15.67 -2.20
CA VAL A 233 -4.22 -16.36 -0.98
C VAL A 233 -3.15 -16.14 0.10
N PRO A 234 -3.40 -15.31 1.13
CA PRO A 234 -2.46 -15.12 2.24
C PRO A 234 -2.33 -16.42 3.05
N ARG A 235 -1.17 -16.63 3.67
CA ARG A 235 -0.83 -17.89 4.37
C ARG A 235 -0.48 -17.70 5.83
N ASP A 236 0.21 -16.60 6.17
CA ASP A 236 0.71 -16.38 7.51
C ASP A 236 -0.39 -15.87 8.45
N ASN A 237 -0.26 -16.13 9.76
CA ASN A 237 -1.25 -15.74 10.75
C ASN A 237 -0.56 -15.20 12.01
N ALA A 238 -0.89 -13.98 12.38
CA ALA A 238 -0.35 -13.31 13.57
C ALA A 238 -0.77 -13.98 14.88
N GLU A 239 -1.76 -14.89 14.89
CA GLU A 239 -2.20 -15.59 16.09
C GLU A 239 -1.08 -16.38 16.76
N ASN A 240 -0.04 -16.77 16.01
CA ASN A 240 1.16 -17.43 16.55
C ASN A 240 1.89 -16.60 17.62
N TRP A 241 1.68 -15.27 17.64
CA TRP A 241 2.26 -14.34 18.61
C TRP A 241 1.27 -13.87 19.69
N ALA A 242 0.03 -14.37 19.70
CA ALA A 242 -1.02 -13.87 20.59
C ALA A 242 -0.62 -13.91 22.08
N ALA A 243 0.00 -15.01 22.51
CA ALA A 243 0.46 -15.14 23.90
C ALA A 243 1.54 -14.10 24.28
N THR A 244 2.48 -13.84 23.38
CA THR A 244 3.57 -12.87 23.57
C THR A 244 3.06 -11.43 23.59
N LEU A 245 1.94 -11.15 22.92
CA LEU A 245 1.36 -9.83 22.75
C LEU A 245 0.17 -9.54 23.68
N ALA A 246 -0.25 -10.48 24.52
CA ALA A 246 -1.44 -10.36 25.38
C ALA A 246 -1.44 -9.11 26.28
N GLY A 247 -0.25 -8.66 26.76
CA GLY A 247 -0.12 -7.46 27.57
C GLY A 247 0.18 -6.16 26.78
N LYS A 248 0.31 -6.24 25.45
CA LYS A 248 0.64 -5.08 24.61
C LYS A 248 -0.61 -4.48 23.95
N THR A 249 -1.57 -4.10 24.79
CA THR A 249 -2.86 -3.51 24.40
C THR A 249 -2.86 -2.00 24.57
N ALA A 250 -3.70 -1.29 23.83
CA ALA A 250 -3.99 0.11 24.07
C ALA A 250 -4.79 0.30 25.36
N THR A 251 -4.74 1.49 25.94
CA THR A 251 -5.54 1.85 27.12
C THR A 251 -7.03 1.72 26.79
N PRO A 252 -7.82 0.97 27.54
CA PRO A 252 -9.26 0.86 27.31
C PRO A 252 -9.94 2.23 27.24
N GLY A 253 -10.80 2.43 26.24
CA GLY A 253 -11.52 3.69 26.03
C GLY A 253 -10.71 4.80 25.32
N SER A 254 -9.42 4.60 25.10
CA SER A 254 -8.62 5.53 24.30
C SER A 254 -8.94 5.42 22.81
N PRO A 255 -8.67 6.47 21.99
CA PRO A 255 -8.82 6.38 20.54
C PRO A 255 -8.05 5.20 19.92
N ALA A 256 -6.88 4.86 20.48
CA ALA A 256 -6.10 3.71 20.01
C ALA A 256 -6.81 2.36 20.23
N ALA A 257 -7.62 2.23 21.29
CA ALA A 257 -8.39 1.02 21.57
C ALA A 257 -9.71 0.99 20.80
N LEU A 258 -10.32 2.15 20.55
CA LEU A 258 -11.66 2.26 19.97
C LEU A 258 -11.68 2.17 18.44
N PHE A 259 -10.58 2.50 17.75
CA PHE A 259 -10.57 2.64 16.30
C PHE A 259 -9.50 1.79 15.61
N HIS A 260 -9.78 1.40 14.37
CA HIS A 260 -8.89 0.58 13.54
C HIS A 260 -7.48 1.16 13.33
N GLY A 261 -7.34 2.50 13.34
CA GLY A 261 -6.03 3.17 13.17
C GLY A 261 -5.08 3.00 14.36
N GLY A 262 -5.59 2.52 15.51
CA GLY A 262 -4.78 2.30 16.70
C GLY A 262 -4.15 3.58 17.21
N SER A 263 -2.89 3.52 17.66
CA SER A 263 -2.17 4.67 18.24
C SER A 263 -2.08 5.90 17.33
N VAL A 264 -2.21 5.73 16.02
CA VAL A 264 -2.24 6.89 15.10
C VAL A 264 -3.48 7.74 15.32
N CYS A 265 -4.61 7.14 15.74
CA CYS A 265 -5.81 7.91 16.09
C CYS A 265 -5.65 8.79 17.34
N GLU A 266 -4.62 8.58 18.15
CA GLU A 266 -4.34 9.41 19.32
C GLU A 266 -3.45 10.62 19.01
N ILE A 267 -2.68 10.57 17.93
CA ILE A 267 -1.74 11.64 17.59
C ILE A 267 -2.49 12.94 17.32
N GLY A 268 -2.32 13.93 18.22
CA GLY A 268 -3.01 15.22 18.11
C GLY A 268 -4.52 15.16 18.27
N PHE A 269 -5.07 14.08 18.84
CA PHE A 269 -6.50 13.92 19.02
C PHE A 269 -7.04 14.89 20.08
N THR A 270 -7.97 15.76 19.68
CA THR A 270 -8.65 16.75 20.55
C THR A 270 -10.17 16.59 20.53
N GLY A 271 -10.66 15.61 19.76
CA GLY A 271 -12.08 15.36 19.59
C GLY A 271 -12.71 14.58 20.76
N ASN A 272 -13.99 14.27 20.64
CA ASN A 272 -14.69 13.36 21.55
C ASN A 272 -14.92 12.02 20.84
N PRO A 273 -14.34 10.90 21.31
CA PRO A 273 -14.51 9.60 20.68
C PRO A 273 -15.98 9.18 20.55
N GLY A 274 -16.84 9.56 21.48
CA GLY A 274 -18.26 9.25 21.46
C GLY A 274 -19.05 9.89 20.33
N TRP A 275 -18.48 10.88 19.62
CA TRP A 275 -19.11 11.48 18.43
C TRP A 275 -18.68 10.82 17.11
N ILE A 276 -17.72 9.91 17.20
CA ILE A 276 -17.11 9.28 16.01
C ILE A 276 -17.81 7.96 15.66
N ALA A 277 -18.71 7.49 16.48
CA ALA A 277 -19.42 6.19 16.34
C ALA A 277 -20.16 6.02 15.03
#